data_d5d7a6c3e44a22b47dfdc405238a4569
#
_entry.id   d5d7a6c3e44a22b47dfdc405238a4569
#
_cell.length_a   1.000
_cell.length_b   1.000
_cell.length_c   1.000
_cell.angle_alpha   90.00
_cell.angle_beta   90.00
_cell.angle_gamma   90.00
#
_symmetry.space_group_name_H-M   'P 1'
#
loop_
_entity.id
_entity.type
_entity.pdbx_description
1 polymer ?
#
loop_
_entity_poly.entity_id
_entity_poly.type
_entity_poly.pdbx_seq_one_letter_code
_entity_poly.pdbx_strand_id
1 'polypeptide(L)'
;GAITNVAIALKKAPNIVDKIEVIWLGGNSLLSKDNKEFNFKQDVQAVRTVFESKAKLTIIPCKNVASNLITSIYEVEHFLKGKSELCDYLCQRFYNDTYHGIEERRVIWDISVIAYMINRTWFKTEQISCPIIKEEASYELTENRHNITFVNYLSANKIYSDLFEKLVKE
;
A
#
# COMPACT_ATOMS: atom_id res chain seq x y z
N GLY A 1 -0.75 6.57 3.71
CA GLY A 1 -0.52 7.52 4.79
C GLY A 1 -0.65 6.90 6.17
N ALA A 2 -0.38 7.69 7.23
CA ALA A 2 -0.63 7.28 8.60
C ALA A 2 -2.10 6.88 8.79
N ILE A 3 -2.35 5.84 9.60
CA ILE A 3 -3.70 5.27 9.77
C ILE A 3 -4.53 5.95 10.87
N THR A 4 -4.09 7.11 11.32
CA THR A 4 -4.69 7.88 12.42
C THR A 4 -6.19 8.13 12.23
N ASN A 5 -6.60 8.55 11.02
CA ASN A 5 -8.00 8.85 10.73
C ASN A 5 -8.91 7.62 10.86
N VAL A 6 -8.43 6.44 10.44
CA VAL A 6 -9.15 5.17 10.58
C VAL A 6 -9.29 4.79 12.05
N ALA A 7 -8.21 4.93 12.83
CA ALA A 7 -8.24 4.67 14.28
C ALA A 7 -9.23 5.58 15.01
N ILE A 8 -9.26 6.88 14.66
CA ILE A 8 -10.22 7.84 15.22
C ILE A 8 -11.64 7.46 14.83
N ALA A 9 -11.90 7.10 13.58
CA ALA A 9 -13.23 6.69 13.11
C ALA A 9 -13.75 5.47 13.88
N LEU A 10 -12.90 4.43 14.05
CA LEU A 10 -13.23 3.23 14.80
C LEU A 10 -13.49 3.50 16.30
N LYS A 11 -12.73 4.44 16.91
CA LYS A 11 -12.97 4.86 18.30
C LYS A 11 -14.27 5.64 18.46
N LYS A 12 -14.59 6.53 17.51
CA LYS A 12 -15.81 7.36 17.56
C LYS A 12 -17.08 6.58 17.21
N ALA A 13 -16.98 5.59 16.35
CA ALA A 13 -18.11 4.81 15.85
C ALA A 13 -17.76 3.30 15.84
N PRO A 14 -17.64 2.64 17.02
CA PRO A 14 -17.25 1.23 17.08
C PRO A 14 -18.23 0.28 16.34
N ASN A 15 -19.46 0.68 16.13
CA ASN A 15 -20.49 -0.06 15.39
C ASN A 15 -20.26 -0.14 13.87
N ILE A 16 -19.21 0.51 13.33
CA ILE A 16 -18.84 0.37 11.91
C ILE A 16 -17.88 -0.79 11.66
N VAL A 17 -17.29 -1.37 12.70
CA VAL A 17 -16.22 -2.36 12.59
C VAL A 17 -16.58 -3.54 11.67
N ASP A 18 -17.79 -4.05 11.75
CA ASP A 18 -18.28 -5.16 10.92
C ASP A 18 -18.78 -4.71 9.53
N LYS A 19 -18.82 -3.40 9.28
CA LYS A 19 -19.36 -2.82 8.04
C LYS A 19 -18.29 -2.33 7.09
N ILE A 20 -17.02 -2.32 7.51
CA ILE A 20 -15.91 -1.78 6.75
C ILE A 20 -14.83 -2.83 6.48
N GLU A 21 -14.10 -2.62 5.41
CA GLU A 21 -12.82 -3.27 5.15
C GLU A 21 -11.75 -2.18 5.07
N VAL A 22 -10.69 -2.37 5.83
CA VAL A 22 -9.52 -1.48 5.82
C VAL A 22 -8.45 -2.13 4.96
N ILE A 23 -8.05 -1.48 3.87
CA ILE A 23 -6.93 -1.89 3.04
C ILE A 23 -5.85 -0.82 3.20
N TRP A 24 -4.71 -1.19 3.75
CA TRP A 24 -3.69 -0.22 4.13
C TRP A 24 -2.30 -0.58 3.60
N LEU A 25 -1.69 0.41 2.93
CA LEU A 25 -0.27 0.38 2.60
C LEU A 25 0.49 0.85 3.82
N GLY A 26 1.15 -0.05 4.52
CA GLY A 26 1.90 0.28 5.74
C GLY A 26 2.65 -0.89 6.31
N GLY A 27 3.71 -0.55 7.04
CA GLY A 27 4.64 -1.53 7.59
C GLY A 27 5.50 -2.20 6.52
N ASN A 28 6.22 -3.22 6.95
CA ASN A 28 7.10 -4.02 6.10
C ASN A 28 6.66 -5.48 6.10
N SER A 29 7.28 -6.32 5.28
CA SER A 29 7.02 -7.76 5.28
C SER A 29 7.33 -8.37 6.65
N LEU A 30 6.70 -9.50 6.97
CA LEU A 30 6.93 -10.21 8.23
C LEU A 30 8.39 -10.66 8.44
N LEU A 31 9.18 -10.71 7.35
CA LEU A 31 10.61 -11.02 7.38
C LEU A 31 11.47 -9.81 7.78
N SER A 32 10.90 -8.62 7.86
CA SER A 32 11.64 -7.41 8.21
C SER A 32 11.86 -7.32 9.72
N LYS A 33 13.05 -6.87 10.12
CA LYS A 33 13.40 -6.71 11.55
C LYS A 33 12.56 -5.66 12.26
N ASP A 34 12.06 -4.67 11.53
CA ASP A 34 11.22 -3.60 12.06
C ASP A 34 10.22 -3.09 11.02
N ASN A 35 9.23 -2.34 11.47
CA ASN A 35 8.22 -1.66 10.66
C ASN A 35 8.34 -0.14 10.72
N LYS A 36 9.54 0.39 10.93
CA LYS A 36 9.82 1.84 10.92
C LYS A 36 9.68 2.43 9.52
N GLU A 37 8.64 2.02 8.83
CA GLU A 37 8.20 2.54 7.54
C GLU A 37 7.46 3.87 7.73
N PHE A 38 7.41 4.69 6.69
CA PHE A 38 6.91 6.06 6.78
C PHE A 38 5.48 6.14 7.34
N ASN A 39 4.54 5.33 6.83
CA ASN A 39 3.15 5.35 7.25
C ASN A 39 2.95 4.79 8.66
N PHE A 40 3.64 3.70 8.98
CA PHE A 40 3.50 2.99 10.24
C PHE A 40 4.08 3.82 11.42
N LYS A 41 5.29 4.36 11.25
CA LYS A 41 5.99 5.06 12.34
C LYS A 41 5.39 6.41 12.72
N GLN A 42 4.55 6.99 11.86
CA GLN A 42 3.94 8.29 12.15
C GLN A 42 2.96 8.24 13.31
N ASP A 43 2.27 7.10 13.48
CA ASP A 43 1.29 6.93 14.56
C ASP A 43 1.15 5.44 14.93
N VAL A 44 2.13 4.92 15.66
CA VAL A 44 2.14 3.52 16.12
C VAL A 44 0.92 3.19 16.99
N GLN A 45 0.42 4.17 17.74
CA GLN A 45 -0.77 3.98 18.58
C GLN A 45 -2.04 3.83 17.74
N ALA A 46 -2.15 4.55 16.63
CA ALA A 46 -3.24 4.35 15.68
C ALA A 46 -3.17 2.97 15.01
N VAL A 47 -1.98 2.53 14.61
CA VAL A 47 -1.76 1.18 14.07
C VAL A 47 -2.25 0.13 15.08
N ARG A 48 -1.82 0.23 16.34
CA ARG A 48 -2.26 -0.66 17.41
C ARG A 48 -3.79 -0.67 17.54
N THR A 49 -4.41 0.50 17.57
CA THR A 49 -5.87 0.64 17.66
C THR A 49 -6.59 -0.10 16.51
N VAL A 50 -6.11 0.05 15.27
CA VAL A 50 -6.73 -0.60 14.11
C VAL A 50 -6.52 -2.10 14.14
N PHE A 51 -5.33 -2.58 14.49
CA PHE A 51 -5.03 -4.02 14.61
C PHE A 51 -5.83 -4.69 15.73
N GLU A 52 -6.18 -3.97 16.78
CA GLU A 52 -7.00 -4.48 17.90
C GLU A 52 -8.51 -4.40 17.64
N SER A 53 -8.93 -3.59 16.69
CA SER A 53 -10.36 -3.30 16.44
C SER A 53 -11.18 -4.47 15.93
N LYS A 54 -10.54 -5.54 15.41
CA LYS A 54 -11.16 -6.67 14.71
C LYS A 54 -11.86 -6.31 13.39
N ALA A 55 -11.71 -5.08 12.88
CA ALA A 55 -12.16 -4.76 11.55
C ALA A 55 -11.49 -5.66 10.51
N LYS A 56 -12.18 -5.94 9.41
CA LYS A 56 -11.57 -6.66 8.29
C LYS A 56 -10.39 -5.85 7.78
N LEU A 57 -9.18 -6.36 7.98
CA LEU A 57 -7.94 -5.64 7.70
C LEU A 57 -7.10 -6.39 6.66
N THR A 58 -6.69 -5.67 5.63
CA THR A 58 -5.69 -6.12 4.65
C THR A 58 -4.48 -5.21 4.72
N ILE A 59 -3.31 -5.80 4.97
CA ILE A 59 -2.03 -5.10 4.99
C ILE A 59 -1.30 -5.33 3.67
N ILE A 60 -0.88 -4.24 3.04
CA ILE A 60 0.04 -4.26 1.90
C ILE A 60 1.38 -3.71 2.40
N PRO A 61 2.39 -4.56 2.63
CA PRO A 61 3.69 -4.12 3.11
C PRO A 61 4.43 -3.24 2.11
N CYS A 62 5.16 -2.25 2.60
CA CYS A 62 6.00 -1.40 1.76
C CYS A 62 7.21 -2.16 1.23
N LYS A 63 8.15 -2.55 2.11
CA LYS A 63 9.33 -3.33 1.70
C LYS A 63 8.94 -4.74 1.31
N ASN A 64 9.58 -5.23 0.25
CA ASN A 64 9.45 -6.56 -0.35
C ASN A 64 8.09 -6.85 -1.03
N VAL A 65 7.12 -5.94 -0.95
CA VAL A 65 5.84 -6.07 -1.65
C VAL A 65 5.59 -4.85 -2.53
N ALA A 66 5.10 -3.73 -1.98
CA ALA A 66 4.81 -2.54 -2.78
C ALA A 66 6.08 -1.89 -3.39
N SER A 67 7.25 -2.13 -2.80
CA SER A 67 8.55 -1.73 -3.40
C SER A 67 8.82 -2.33 -4.78
N ASN A 68 8.07 -3.34 -5.21
CA ASN A 68 8.17 -3.88 -6.57
C ASN A 68 7.41 -3.06 -7.62
N LEU A 69 6.62 -2.06 -7.21
CA LEU A 69 5.95 -1.12 -8.11
C LEU A 69 6.94 -0.04 -8.61
N ILE A 70 8.01 -0.50 -9.23
CA ILE A 70 9.03 0.37 -9.81
C ILE A 70 8.67 0.65 -11.26
N THR A 71 8.72 1.92 -11.65
CA THR A 71 8.66 2.36 -13.05
C THR A 71 9.72 3.42 -13.33
N SER A 72 9.96 3.71 -14.60
CA SER A 72 10.94 4.70 -15.04
C SER A 72 10.26 5.81 -15.82
N ILE A 73 10.96 6.95 -15.98
CA ILE A 73 10.49 8.04 -16.83
C ILE A 73 10.30 7.54 -18.28
N TYR A 74 11.14 6.65 -18.75
CA TYR A 74 11.06 6.09 -20.11
C TYR A 74 9.79 5.28 -20.32
N GLU A 75 9.39 4.47 -19.34
CA GLU A 75 8.11 3.73 -19.38
C GLU A 75 6.93 4.67 -19.32
N VAL A 76 6.95 5.62 -18.38
CA VAL A 76 5.86 6.60 -18.23
C VAL A 76 5.68 7.42 -19.50
N GLU A 77 6.75 7.98 -20.08
CA GLU A 77 6.67 8.71 -21.33
C GLU A 77 6.25 7.82 -22.51
N HIS A 78 6.79 6.61 -22.62
CA HIS A 78 6.44 5.69 -23.71
C HIS A 78 4.93 5.42 -23.77
N PHE A 79 4.29 5.21 -22.64
CA PHE A 79 2.87 4.88 -22.59
C PHE A 79 1.96 6.09 -22.58
N LEU A 80 2.36 7.20 -21.94
CA LEU A 80 1.46 8.31 -21.64
C LEU A 80 1.70 9.58 -22.48
N LYS A 81 2.94 9.88 -22.86
CA LYS A 81 3.28 11.18 -23.50
C LYS A 81 2.48 11.41 -24.76
N GLY A 82 1.83 12.59 -24.85
CA GLY A 82 1.03 13.01 -25.98
C GLY A 82 -0.33 12.32 -26.11
N LYS A 83 -0.78 11.56 -25.09
CA LYS A 83 -2.08 10.88 -25.14
C LYS A 83 -3.24 11.77 -24.68
N SER A 84 -3.02 12.58 -23.67
CA SER A 84 -3.98 13.55 -23.14
C SER A 84 -3.25 14.58 -22.26
N GLU A 85 -3.93 15.70 -21.94
CA GLU A 85 -3.40 16.70 -20.99
C GLU A 85 -3.05 16.08 -19.62
N LEU A 86 -3.89 15.16 -19.13
CA LEU A 86 -3.62 14.42 -17.89
C LEU A 86 -2.35 13.57 -18.00
N CYS A 87 -2.21 12.86 -19.12
CA CYS A 87 -1.04 12.00 -19.36
C CYS A 87 0.25 12.84 -19.43
N ASP A 88 0.23 13.97 -20.12
CA ASP A 88 1.37 14.88 -20.22
C ASP A 88 1.71 15.51 -18.87
N TYR A 89 0.69 15.89 -18.08
CA TYR A 89 0.89 16.36 -16.71
C TYR A 89 1.54 15.29 -15.83
N LEU A 90 1.11 14.04 -15.92
CA LEU A 90 1.71 12.94 -15.16
C LEU A 90 3.16 12.68 -15.55
N CYS A 91 3.49 12.75 -16.86
CA CYS A 91 4.88 12.67 -17.34
C CYS A 91 5.72 13.80 -16.73
N GLN A 92 5.24 15.02 -16.77
CA GLN A 92 5.95 16.17 -16.21
C GLN A 92 6.13 16.07 -14.69
N ARG A 93 5.08 15.62 -13.96
CA ARG A 93 5.16 15.40 -12.51
C ARG A 93 6.17 14.30 -12.19
N PHE A 94 6.14 13.18 -12.91
CA PHE A 94 7.10 12.11 -12.71
C PHE A 94 8.54 12.60 -12.95
N TYR A 95 8.77 13.34 -14.02
CA TYR A 95 10.06 13.93 -14.34
C TYR A 95 10.55 14.87 -13.23
N ASN A 96 9.70 15.80 -12.78
CA ASN A 96 10.08 16.80 -11.77
C ASN A 96 10.35 16.18 -10.38
N ASP A 97 9.62 15.11 -10.04
CA ASP A 97 9.70 14.47 -8.72
C ASP A 97 10.71 13.30 -8.70
N THR A 98 11.30 12.96 -9.84
CA THR A 98 12.28 11.88 -9.96
C THR A 98 13.70 12.45 -9.83
N TYR A 99 14.56 11.75 -9.10
CA TYR A 99 15.96 12.12 -9.01
C TYR A 99 16.64 11.92 -10.39
N HIS A 100 17.17 13.00 -10.96
CA HIS A 100 17.83 12.96 -12.26
C HIS A 100 19.20 12.32 -12.16
N GLY A 101 19.32 11.07 -12.61
CA GLY A 101 20.55 10.29 -12.62
C GLY A 101 20.36 8.99 -13.38
N ILE A 102 21.34 8.11 -13.32
CA ILE A 102 21.27 6.77 -13.97
C ILE A 102 20.06 5.96 -13.47
N GLU A 103 19.57 6.27 -12.27
CA GLU A 103 18.45 5.57 -11.64
C GLU A 103 17.10 6.27 -11.85
N GLU A 104 16.80 6.83 -13.00
CA GLU A 104 15.54 7.53 -13.32
C GLU A 104 14.27 6.67 -13.08
N ARG A 105 14.26 5.96 -11.95
CA ARG A 105 13.23 5.05 -11.52
C ARG A 105 12.59 5.49 -10.21
N ARG A 106 11.32 5.16 -10.05
CA ARG A 106 10.56 5.49 -8.86
C ARG A 106 9.58 4.37 -8.51
N VAL A 107 9.40 4.15 -7.23
CA VAL A 107 8.33 3.28 -6.73
C VAL A 107 7.05 4.09 -6.61
N ILE A 108 5.97 3.64 -7.23
CA ILE A 108 4.64 4.28 -7.14
C ILE A 108 3.82 3.49 -6.10
N TRP A 109 4.14 3.70 -4.87
CA TRP A 109 3.66 2.95 -3.71
C TRP A 109 2.13 2.83 -3.61
N ASP A 110 1.43 3.96 -3.69
CA ASP A 110 0.04 4.10 -3.27
C ASP A 110 -0.96 3.50 -4.25
N ILE A 111 -0.57 3.28 -5.51
CA ILE A 111 -1.41 2.55 -6.49
C ILE A 111 -1.70 1.11 -6.05
N SER A 112 -0.89 0.54 -5.16
CA SER A 112 -1.07 -0.84 -4.65
C SER A 112 -2.43 -1.06 -4.00
N VAL A 113 -2.90 -0.09 -3.22
CA VAL A 113 -4.20 -0.17 -2.52
C VAL A 113 -5.36 -0.17 -3.52
N ILE A 114 -5.33 0.75 -4.47
CA ILE A 114 -6.36 0.84 -5.52
C ILE A 114 -6.34 -0.40 -6.41
N ALA A 115 -5.15 -0.86 -6.81
CA ALA A 115 -5.01 -2.09 -7.60
C ALA A 115 -5.59 -3.32 -6.87
N TYR A 116 -5.40 -3.44 -5.55
CA TYR A 116 -5.99 -4.51 -4.75
C TYR A 116 -7.52 -4.45 -4.73
N MET A 117 -8.10 -3.24 -4.68
CA MET A 117 -9.55 -3.05 -4.77
C MET A 117 -10.09 -3.41 -6.15
N ILE A 118 -9.37 -3.09 -7.23
CA ILE A 118 -9.75 -3.37 -8.60
C ILE A 118 -9.69 -4.87 -8.89
N ASN A 119 -8.57 -5.52 -8.58
CA ASN A 119 -8.40 -6.93 -8.88
C ASN A 119 -7.45 -7.65 -7.92
N ARG A 120 -8.04 -8.39 -6.99
CA ARG A 120 -7.29 -9.17 -5.96
C ARG A 120 -6.46 -10.30 -6.55
N THR A 121 -6.75 -10.77 -7.77
CA THR A 121 -6.00 -11.86 -8.41
C THR A 121 -4.59 -11.47 -8.84
N TRP A 122 -4.26 -10.18 -8.81
CA TRP A 122 -2.91 -9.68 -9.05
C TRP A 122 -2.00 -9.79 -7.83
N PHE A 123 -2.55 -10.25 -6.70
CA PHE A 123 -1.88 -10.34 -5.42
C PHE A 123 -1.87 -11.78 -4.90
N LYS A 124 -0.81 -12.13 -4.15
CA LYS A 124 -0.82 -13.32 -3.31
C LYS A 124 -0.96 -12.87 -1.86
N THR A 125 -1.86 -13.50 -1.16
CA THR A 125 -2.19 -13.16 0.22
C THR A 125 -2.22 -14.40 1.09
N GLU A 126 -2.03 -14.21 2.38
CA GLU A 126 -2.25 -15.24 3.39
C GLU A 126 -3.10 -14.67 4.54
N GLN A 127 -3.81 -15.54 5.22
CA GLN A 127 -4.50 -15.22 6.46
C GLN A 127 -3.55 -15.51 7.62
N ILE A 128 -3.25 -14.50 8.40
CA ILE A 128 -2.39 -14.66 9.58
C ILE A 128 -3.14 -14.24 10.83
N SER A 129 -2.77 -14.84 11.97
CA SER A 129 -3.20 -14.32 13.26
C SER A 129 -2.67 -12.90 13.42
N CYS A 130 -3.54 -11.96 13.78
CA CYS A 130 -3.20 -10.55 13.88
C CYS A 130 -2.04 -10.32 14.87
N PRO A 131 -0.88 -9.81 14.45
CA PRO A 131 0.25 -9.61 15.34
C PRO A 131 -0.05 -8.54 16.39
N ILE A 132 0.66 -8.60 17.51
CA ILE A 132 0.70 -7.51 18.49
C ILE A 132 1.68 -6.44 17.98
N ILE A 133 1.27 -5.18 18.06
CA ILE A 133 2.10 -4.05 17.65
C ILE A 133 2.88 -3.55 18.86
N LYS A 134 4.20 -3.63 18.81
CA LYS A 134 5.10 -3.14 19.86
C LYS A 134 5.34 -1.62 19.75
N GLU A 135 5.80 -1.01 20.83
CA GLU A 135 6.07 0.44 20.89
C GLU A 135 7.17 0.86 19.91
N GLU A 136 8.17 0.02 19.72
CA GLU A 136 9.27 0.22 18.78
C GLU A 136 8.88 0.03 17.31
N ALA A 137 7.57 -0.07 16.98
CA ALA A 137 7.04 -0.32 15.65
C ALA A 137 7.49 -1.67 15.06
N SER A 138 7.43 -2.74 15.85
CA SER A 138 7.66 -4.11 15.41
C SER A 138 6.42 -4.98 15.54
N TYR A 139 6.39 -6.09 14.80
CA TYR A 139 5.38 -7.13 14.95
C TYR A 139 5.84 -8.18 15.97
N GLU A 140 4.99 -8.47 16.93
CA GLU A 140 5.10 -9.72 17.71
C GLU A 140 4.06 -10.70 17.17
N LEU A 141 4.56 -11.74 16.52
CA LEU A 141 3.70 -12.80 16.00
C LEU A 141 3.14 -13.62 17.16
N THR A 142 1.86 -13.88 17.14
CA THR A 142 1.15 -14.62 18.18
C THR A 142 0.06 -15.46 17.54
N GLU A 143 -0.34 -16.52 18.22
CA GLU A 143 -1.45 -17.36 17.83
C GLU A 143 -2.74 -16.95 18.58
N ASN A 144 -3.88 -17.44 18.12
CA ASN A 144 -5.18 -17.29 18.81
C ASN A 144 -5.74 -15.86 18.86
N ARG A 145 -5.35 -14.98 17.94
CA ARG A 145 -6.04 -13.72 17.69
C ARG A 145 -6.91 -13.82 16.43
N HIS A 146 -7.73 -12.80 16.18
CA HIS A 146 -8.48 -12.72 14.92
C HIS A 146 -7.52 -12.69 13.73
N ASN A 147 -7.99 -13.14 12.57
CA ASN A 147 -7.18 -13.17 11.36
C ASN A 147 -7.23 -11.84 10.64
N ILE A 148 -6.11 -11.49 10.02
CA ILE A 148 -5.98 -10.40 9.05
C ILE A 148 -5.43 -10.94 7.74
N THR A 149 -5.69 -10.23 6.64
CA THR A 149 -5.10 -10.54 5.33
C THR A 149 -3.75 -9.85 5.21
N PHE A 150 -2.73 -10.60 4.92
CA PHE A 150 -1.38 -10.07 4.69
C PHE A 150 -0.96 -10.33 3.25
N VAL A 151 -0.61 -9.28 2.51
CA VAL A 151 -0.13 -9.38 1.13
C VAL A 151 1.36 -9.70 1.14
N ASN A 152 1.75 -10.77 0.45
CA ASN A 152 3.15 -11.17 0.35
C ASN A 152 3.73 -11.04 -1.07
N TYR A 153 2.89 -10.78 -2.08
CA TYR A 153 3.29 -10.54 -3.45
C TYR A 153 2.26 -9.70 -4.20
N LEU A 154 2.71 -8.90 -5.16
CA LEU A 154 1.89 -8.25 -6.18
C LEU A 154 2.54 -8.35 -7.56
N SER A 155 1.70 -8.38 -8.61
CA SER A 155 2.14 -8.40 -9.99
C SER A 155 2.24 -6.98 -10.55
N ALA A 156 3.42 -6.37 -10.48
CA ALA A 156 3.65 -5.02 -10.98
C ALA A 156 3.25 -4.87 -12.45
N ASN A 157 3.60 -5.84 -13.30
CA ASN A 157 3.26 -5.79 -14.72
C ASN A 157 1.75 -5.69 -14.97
N LYS A 158 0.93 -6.50 -14.26
CA LYS A 158 -0.54 -6.46 -14.42
C LYS A 158 -1.11 -5.13 -13.92
N ILE A 159 -0.57 -4.60 -12.84
CA ILE A 159 -0.99 -3.33 -12.26
C ILE A 159 -0.68 -2.18 -13.20
N TYR A 160 0.54 -2.11 -13.73
CA TYR A 160 0.92 -1.05 -14.68
C TYR A 160 0.22 -1.17 -16.02
N SER A 161 0.03 -2.38 -16.55
CA SER A 161 -0.76 -2.56 -17.80
C SER A 161 -2.17 -1.99 -17.63
N ASP A 162 -2.88 -2.35 -16.57
CA ASP A 162 -4.24 -1.84 -16.30
C ASP A 162 -4.25 -0.32 -16.08
N LEU A 163 -3.27 0.22 -15.33
CA LEU A 163 -3.16 1.64 -15.06
C LEU A 163 -2.94 2.44 -16.36
N PHE A 164 -1.93 2.08 -17.14
CA PHE A 164 -1.63 2.79 -18.38
C PHE A 164 -2.74 2.67 -19.42
N GLU A 165 -3.35 1.49 -19.56
CA GLU A 165 -4.51 1.32 -20.44
C GLU A 165 -5.69 2.23 -20.07
N LYS A 166 -5.96 2.41 -18.78
CA LYS A 166 -7.04 3.30 -18.32
C LYS A 166 -6.72 4.77 -18.57
N LEU A 167 -5.49 5.18 -18.27
CA LEU A 167 -5.06 6.58 -18.44
C LEU A 167 -5.09 7.06 -19.90
N VAL A 168 -4.91 6.16 -20.87
CA VAL A 168 -4.92 6.52 -22.30
C VAL A 168 -6.30 6.40 -22.96
N LYS A 169 -7.29 5.82 -22.27
CA LYS A 169 -8.66 5.68 -22.79
C LYS A 169 -9.58 6.86 -22.43
N GLU A 170 -9.14 7.71 -21.52
CA GLU A 170 -9.80 8.97 -21.17
C GLU A 170 -9.34 10.12 -22.08
#